data_90adf97aff722470eb3638c167333eba
#
_entry.id   90adf97aff722470eb3638c167333eba
#
_cell.length_a   1.000
_cell.length_b   1.000
_cell.length_c   1.000
_cell.angle_alpha   90.00
_cell.angle_beta   90.00
_cell.angle_gamma   90.00
#
_symmetry.space_group_name_H-M   'P 1'
#
loop_
_entity.id
_entity.type
_entity.pdbx_description
1 polymer ?
#
loop_
_entity_poly.entity_id
_entity_poly.type
_entity_poly.pdbx_seq_one_letter_code
_entity_poly.pdbx_strand_id
1 'polypeptide(L)'
;MPFQIPSTWAWCSHNDVLEISGGSQPAKRFFSSVPQKGYVRLYQIRDYGENPIPVYIPIEYAMKQTEEGDILLARYGGSLGKVFHAQKGAYNVAMAKVIFKDKDLIKKEYAYFYYLSDLYQGRLKEISRTAQAGFNSSDFNEMYFPLPPYEEQQRIVNAINEAFTTIDAIAKNL
;
A
#
# COMPACT_ATOMS: atom_id res chain seq x y z
N MET A 1 -20.38 11.59 5.80
CA MET A 1 -18.97 12.05 5.75
C MET A 1 -18.33 11.78 7.09
N PRO A 2 -17.12 11.26 7.17
CA PRO A 2 -16.49 10.84 8.44
C PRO A 2 -16.26 11.99 9.43
N PHE A 3 -15.86 13.15 8.92
CA PHE A 3 -15.63 14.37 9.70
C PHE A 3 -15.70 15.62 8.81
N GLN A 4 -15.62 16.79 9.42
CA GLN A 4 -15.63 18.05 8.70
C GLN A 4 -14.23 18.35 8.13
N ILE A 5 -14.14 18.72 6.86
CA ILE A 5 -12.90 19.09 6.18
C ILE A 5 -12.92 20.58 5.82
N PRO A 6 -11.75 21.23 5.60
CA PRO A 6 -11.68 22.60 5.10
C PRO A 6 -12.45 22.78 3.79
N SER A 7 -12.97 23.98 3.56
CA SER A 7 -13.76 24.29 2.34
C SER A 7 -12.97 24.16 1.03
N THR A 8 -11.65 24.15 1.12
CA THR A 8 -10.74 23.94 -0.02
C THR A 8 -10.49 22.47 -0.36
N TRP A 9 -10.95 21.54 0.49
CA TRP A 9 -10.82 20.10 0.29
C TRP A 9 -12.09 19.52 -0.33
N ALA A 10 -11.96 18.38 -0.97
CA ALA A 10 -13.08 17.59 -1.44
C ALA A 10 -13.10 16.20 -0.78
N TRP A 11 -14.31 15.66 -0.57
CA TRP A 11 -14.49 14.24 -0.33
C TRP A 11 -14.76 13.54 -1.67
N CYS A 12 -14.06 12.46 -1.93
CA CYS A 12 -14.34 11.56 -3.05
C CYS A 12 -14.40 10.11 -2.57
N SER A 13 -14.88 9.21 -3.40
CA SER A 13 -14.68 7.78 -3.18
C SER A 13 -13.21 7.44 -3.47
N HIS A 14 -12.66 6.50 -2.71
CA HIS A 14 -11.32 5.96 -2.99
C HIS A 14 -11.20 5.58 -4.48
N ASN A 15 -12.18 4.84 -5.01
CA ASN A 15 -12.15 4.35 -6.38
C ASN A 15 -12.39 5.42 -7.45
N ASP A 16 -12.71 6.67 -7.09
CA ASP A 16 -12.71 7.78 -8.06
C ASP A 16 -11.29 8.17 -8.47
N VAL A 17 -10.34 8.07 -7.56
CA VAL A 17 -8.97 8.61 -7.72
C VAL A 17 -7.86 7.55 -7.69
N LEU A 18 -8.11 6.40 -7.05
CA LEU A 18 -7.17 5.30 -6.92
C LEU A 18 -7.81 3.98 -7.39
N GLU A 19 -6.97 2.99 -7.67
CA GLU A 19 -7.39 1.61 -7.97
C GLU A 19 -6.49 0.63 -7.23
N ILE A 20 -7.01 -0.56 -6.92
CA ILE A 20 -6.26 -1.62 -6.25
C ILE A 20 -6.06 -2.80 -7.20
N SER A 21 -4.79 -3.11 -7.48
CA SER A 21 -4.39 -4.23 -8.34
C SER A 21 -3.78 -5.35 -7.51
N GLY A 22 -4.48 -6.49 -7.40
CA GLY A 22 -3.98 -7.68 -6.71
C GLY A 22 -2.74 -8.27 -7.39
N GLY A 23 -1.84 -8.82 -6.58
CA GLY A 23 -0.63 -9.49 -7.06
C GLY A 23 -0.89 -10.86 -7.67
N SER A 24 0.16 -11.42 -8.26
CA SER A 24 0.14 -12.75 -8.88
C SER A 24 1.45 -13.50 -8.63
N GLN A 25 1.41 -14.81 -8.76
CA GLN A 25 2.59 -15.65 -8.72
C GLN A 25 2.36 -16.93 -9.52
N PRO A 26 3.41 -17.52 -10.12
CA PRO A 26 3.32 -18.82 -10.74
C PRO A 26 3.28 -19.95 -9.70
N ALA A 27 3.11 -21.19 -10.16
CA ALA A 27 3.23 -22.37 -9.33
C ALA A 27 4.64 -22.44 -8.67
N LYS A 28 4.71 -22.95 -7.44
CA LYS A 28 5.95 -23.00 -6.64
C LYS A 28 7.12 -23.71 -7.33
N ARG A 29 6.86 -24.61 -8.27
CA ARG A 29 7.92 -25.28 -9.06
C ARG A 29 8.78 -24.33 -9.89
N PHE A 30 8.31 -23.10 -10.14
CA PHE A 30 9.05 -22.05 -10.84
C PHE A 30 9.82 -21.11 -9.90
N PHE A 31 9.75 -21.35 -8.60
CA PHE A 31 10.45 -20.52 -7.61
C PHE A 31 11.92 -20.94 -7.54
N SER A 32 12.80 -19.94 -7.47
CA SER A 32 14.22 -20.08 -7.15
C SER A 32 14.55 -19.30 -5.90
N SER A 33 15.41 -19.84 -5.04
CA SER A 33 15.95 -19.14 -3.86
C SER A 33 17.17 -18.28 -4.21
N VAL A 34 17.69 -18.40 -5.42
CA VAL A 34 18.86 -17.64 -5.91
C VAL A 34 18.51 -16.87 -7.18
N PRO A 35 19.11 -15.69 -7.40
CA PRO A 35 18.92 -14.95 -8.64
C PRO A 35 19.46 -15.73 -9.84
N GLN A 36 18.76 -15.67 -10.96
CA GLN A 36 19.14 -16.32 -12.22
C GLN A 36 18.93 -15.35 -13.39
N LYS A 37 19.62 -15.57 -14.50
CA LYS A 37 19.38 -14.80 -15.72
C LYS A 37 17.94 -15.01 -16.21
N GLY A 38 17.23 -13.93 -16.48
CA GLY A 38 15.82 -13.96 -16.91
C GLY A 38 14.82 -14.13 -15.76
N TYR A 39 15.26 -14.04 -14.50
CA TYR A 39 14.41 -14.06 -13.32
C TYR A 39 14.32 -12.68 -12.69
N VAL A 40 13.18 -12.40 -12.03
CA VAL A 40 12.96 -11.21 -11.21
C VAL A 40 12.62 -11.62 -9.79
N ARG A 41 12.88 -10.72 -8.85
CA ARG A 41 12.50 -10.88 -7.45
C ARG A 41 10.99 -10.94 -7.32
N LEU A 42 10.45 -11.94 -6.61
CA LEU A 42 9.05 -12.01 -6.19
C LEU A 42 8.96 -11.61 -4.72
N TYR A 43 8.42 -10.43 -4.45
CA TYR A 43 8.23 -9.94 -3.10
C TYR A 43 6.97 -10.54 -2.47
N GLN A 44 7.09 -10.88 -1.20
CA GLN A 44 6.03 -11.37 -0.32
C GLN A 44 6.00 -10.51 0.94
N ILE A 45 4.91 -10.54 1.71
CA ILE A 45 4.78 -9.71 2.93
C ILE A 45 5.97 -9.89 3.88
N ARG A 46 6.48 -11.10 4.04
CA ARG A 46 7.63 -11.41 4.90
C ARG A 46 8.92 -10.72 4.48
N ASP A 47 9.05 -10.35 3.20
CA ASP A 47 10.25 -9.70 2.69
C ASP A 47 10.37 -8.23 3.14
N TYR A 48 9.29 -7.66 3.70
CA TYR A 48 9.24 -6.35 4.34
C TYR A 48 9.40 -6.42 5.88
N GLY A 49 9.73 -7.59 6.41
CA GLY A 49 10.04 -7.80 7.82
C GLY A 49 11.54 -7.99 8.07
N GLU A 50 11.88 -8.37 9.31
CA GLU A 50 13.27 -8.52 9.76
C GLU A 50 14.01 -9.69 9.09
N ASN A 51 13.29 -10.72 8.65
CA ASN A 51 13.88 -11.96 8.12
C ASN A 51 13.35 -12.26 6.71
N PRO A 52 13.79 -11.51 5.68
CA PRO A 52 13.37 -11.74 4.30
C PRO A 52 13.89 -13.08 3.78
N ILE A 53 13.05 -13.79 3.04
CA ILE A 53 13.43 -15.05 2.36
C ILE A 53 13.29 -14.82 0.85
N PRO A 54 14.40 -14.57 0.15
CA PRO A 54 14.40 -14.28 -1.27
C PRO A 54 13.74 -15.36 -2.13
N VAL A 55 12.82 -14.93 -3.00
CA VAL A 55 12.24 -15.78 -4.04
C VAL A 55 12.37 -15.05 -5.39
N TYR A 56 12.75 -15.80 -6.42
CA TYR A 56 12.86 -15.31 -7.78
C TYR A 56 11.99 -16.16 -8.70
N ILE A 57 11.41 -15.54 -9.72
CA ILE A 57 10.54 -16.20 -10.71
C ILE A 57 10.99 -15.80 -12.13
N PRO A 58 10.77 -16.64 -13.13
CA PRO A 58 11.01 -16.25 -14.52
C PRO A 58 10.20 -15.00 -14.88
N ILE A 59 10.82 -14.07 -15.63
CA ILE A 59 10.23 -12.77 -15.97
C ILE A 59 8.90 -12.91 -16.72
N GLU A 60 8.72 -13.96 -17.52
CA GLU A 60 7.50 -14.25 -18.25
C GLU A 60 6.29 -14.55 -17.34
N TYR A 61 6.52 -14.92 -16.08
CA TYR A 61 5.47 -15.12 -15.07
C TYR A 61 5.27 -13.92 -14.14
N ALA A 62 6.07 -12.87 -14.28
CA ALA A 62 5.99 -11.65 -13.48
C ALA A 62 4.90 -10.70 -14.00
N MET A 63 3.64 -11.17 -14.00
CA MET A 63 2.48 -10.45 -14.58
C MET A 63 2.16 -9.17 -13.81
N LYS A 64 2.52 -9.08 -12.55
CA LYS A 64 2.25 -7.93 -11.66
C LYS A 64 3.56 -7.46 -11.06
N GLN A 65 3.95 -6.23 -11.38
CA GLN A 65 5.23 -5.65 -10.98
C GLN A 65 5.07 -4.29 -10.32
N THR A 66 6.04 -3.94 -9.51
CA THR A 66 6.21 -2.64 -8.85
C THR A 66 7.50 -1.99 -9.32
N GLU A 67 7.50 -0.66 -9.28
CA GLU A 67 8.70 0.16 -9.24
C GLU A 67 9.02 0.55 -7.78
N GLU A 68 10.23 1.03 -7.55
CA GLU A 68 10.66 1.51 -6.24
C GLU A 68 9.72 2.60 -5.71
N GLY A 69 9.30 2.46 -4.46
CA GLY A 69 8.41 3.39 -3.78
C GLY A 69 6.94 3.33 -4.21
N ASP A 70 6.51 2.34 -5.02
CA ASP A 70 5.08 2.07 -5.19
C ASP A 70 4.45 1.65 -3.85
N ILE A 71 3.15 1.86 -3.68
CA ILE A 71 2.46 1.49 -2.45
C ILE A 71 1.88 0.08 -2.59
N LEU A 72 2.24 -0.80 -1.65
CA LEU A 72 1.68 -2.14 -1.50
C LEU A 72 0.88 -2.27 -0.21
N LEU A 73 -0.28 -2.90 -0.31
CA LEU A 73 -1.18 -3.21 0.81
C LEU A 73 -1.21 -4.71 1.06
N ALA A 74 -1.06 -5.13 2.30
CA ALA A 74 -1.27 -6.53 2.68
C ALA A 74 -2.76 -6.86 2.70
N ARG A 75 -3.17 -7.96 2.04
CA ARG A 75 -4.57 -8.31 1.78
C ARG A 75 -5.17 -9.31 2.76
N TYR A 76 -4.36 -10.16 3.40
CA TYR A 76 -4.84 -11.35 4.12
C TYR A 76 -4.20 -11.54 5.48
N GLY A 77 -4.94 -12.27 6.35
CA GLY A 77 -4.46 -12.81 7.61
C GLY A 77 -3.99 -11.76 8.61
N GLY A 78 -3.08 -12.14 9.49
CA GLY A 78 -2.54 -11.26 10.55
C GLY A 78 -1.72 -10.06 10.05
N SER A 79 -1.45 -9.99 8.75
CA SER A 79 -0.78 -8.84 8.12
C SER A 79 -1.76 -7.86 7.48
N LEU A 80 -3.07 -8.16 7.47
CA LEU A 80 -4.07 -7.27 6.90
C LEU A 80 -3.93 -5.85 7.46
N GLY A 81 -3.94 -4.86 6.58
CA GLY A 81 -3.77 -3.45 6.93
C GLY A 81 -2.32 -2.95 6.94
N LYS A 82 -1.31 -3.83 6.85
CA LYS A 82 0.08 -3.37 6.67
C LYS A 82 0.24 -2.70 5.30
N VAL A 83 1.01 -1.62 5.30
CA VAL A 83 1.30 -0.80 4.11
C VAL A 83 2.81 -0.77 3.92
N PHE A 84 3.27 -0.90 2.68
CA PHE A 84 4.69 -0.94 2.37
C PHE A 84 5.03 -0.01 1.21
N HIS A 85 6.22 0.58 1.26
CA HIS A 85 6.88 1.10 0.06
C HIS A 85 7.50 -0.08 -0.69
N ALA A 86 7.05 -0.30 -1.91
CA ALA A 86 7.51 -1.42 -2.72
C ALA A 86 8.97 -1.24 -3.16
N GLN A 87 9.64 -2.34 -3.34
CA GLN A 87 10.87 -2.44 -4.11
C GLN A 87 10.54 -2.89 -5.53
N LYS A 88 11.47 -2.63 -6.47
CA LYS A 88 11.29 -3.02 -7.88
C LYS A 88 11.28 -4.53 -8.03
N GLY A 89 10.20 -5.09 -8.58
CA GLY A 89 10.04 -6.52 -8.81
C GLY A 89 8.58 -6.97 -8.94
N ALA A 90 8.36 -8.26 -8.95
CA ALA A 90 7.01 -8.83 -8.89
C ALA A 90 6.49 -8.85 -7.44
N TYR A 91 5.18 -8.85 -7.24
CA TYR A 91 4.55 -9.00 -5.93
C TYR A 91 3.48 -10.10 -5.95
N ASN A 92 3.42 -10.84 -4.86
CA ASN A 92 2.59 -12.04 -4.77
C ASN A 92 1.11 -11.74 -4.48
N VAL A 93 0.27 -12.77 -4.54
CA VAL A 93 -1.19 -12.69 -4.34
C VAL A 93 -1.62 -12.16 -2.96
N ALA A 94 -0.74 -12.21 -1.96
CA ALA A 94 -1.05 -11.70 -0.61
C ALA A 94 -0.95 -10.17 -0.51
N MET A 95 -0.52 -9.50 -1.57
CA MET A 95 -0.40 -8.05 -1.64
C MET A 95 -1.21 -7.47 -2.80
N ALA A 96 -1.51 -6.20 -2.71
CA ALA A 96 -2.12 -5.42 -3.78
C ALA A 96 -1.41 -4.08 -3.93
N LYS A 97 -1.18 -3.67 -5.18
CA LYS A 97 -0.58 -2.38 -5.53
C LYS A 97 -1.66 -1.31 -5.67
N VAL A 98 -1.36 -0.14 -5.14
CA VAL A 98 -2.15 1.07 -5.37
C VAL A 98 -1.78 1.67 -6.73
N ILE A 99 -2.78 1.88 -7.57
CA ILE A 99 -2.65 2.52 -8.88
C ILE A 99 -3.28 3.90 -8.78
N PHE A 100 -2.54 4.92 -9.16
CA PHE A 100 -3.02 6.30 -9.25
C PHE A 100 -3.67 6.50 -10.61
N LYS A 101 -4.95 6.86 -10.64
CA LYS A 101 -5.69 7.13 -11.90
C LYS A 101 -5.19 8.41 -12.57
N ASP A 102 -4.84 9.40 -11.75
CA ASP A 102 -4.18 10.61 -12.16
C ASP A 102 -2.97 10.88 -11.23
N LYS A 103 -1.77 10.89 -11.80
CA LYS A 103 -0.52 11.08 -11.06
C LYS A 103 -0.31 12.51 -10.58
N ASP A 104 -0.99 13.47 -11.21
CA ASP A 104 -0.87 14.88 -10.88
C ASP A 104 -1.91 15.33 -9.84
N LEU A 105 -2.85 14.45 -9.50
CA LEU A 105 -3.92 14.74 -8.52
C LEU A 105 -3.51 14.40 -7.08
N ILE A 106 -2.79 13.31 -6.88
CA ILE A 106 -2.47 12.80 -5.55
C ILE A 106 -0.97 12.52 -5.43
N LYS A 107 -0.33 13.13 -4.43
CA LYS A 107 1.04 12.80 -4.06
C LYS A 107 1.12 11.40 -3.45
N LYS A 108 2.11 10.61 -3.87
CA LYS A 108 2.27 9.22 -3.44
C LYS A 108 2.37 9.10 -1.92
N GLU A 109 3.18 9.94 -1.27
CA GLU A 109 3.34 9.93 0.18
C GLU A 109 2.08 10.36 0.94
N TYR A 110 1.27 11.26 0.38
CA TYR A 110 -0.03 11.59 0.95
C TYR A 110 -0.97 10.36 0.95
N ALA A 111 -1.04 9.64 -0.16
CA ALA A 111 -1.80 8.41 -0.25
C ALA A 111 -1.24 7.33 0.70
N TYR A 112 0.08 7.23 0.87
CA TYR A 112 0.68 6.32 1.84
C TYR A 112 0.18 6.59 3.26
N PHE A 113 0.17 7.83 3.71
CA PHE A 113 -0.36 8.21 5.03
C PHE A 113 -1.87 8.02 5.16
N TYR A 114 -2.63 8.20 4.07
CA TYR A 114 -4.05 7.83 4.08
C TYR A 114 -4.25 6.36 4.42
N TYR A 115 -3.47 5.45 3.86
CA TYR A 115 -3.56 4.01 4.18
C TYR A 115 -3.11 3.66 5.60
N LEU A 116 -2.34 4.51 6.25
CA LEU A 116 -1.99 4.38 7.67
C LEU A 116 -3.04 5.00 8.60
N SER A 117 -3.94 5.83 8.09
CA SER A 117 -4.93 6.56 8.90
C SER A 117 -6.09 5.67 9.35
N ASP A 118 -6.82 6.14 10.37
CA ASP A 118 -8.02 5.47 10.88
C ASP A 118 -9.16 5.42 9.84
N LEU A 119 -9.18 6.33 8.86
CA LEU A 119 -10.14 6.27 7.75
C LEU A 119 -10.06 4.95 6.99
N TYR A 120 -8.85 4.54 6.65
CA TYR A 120 -8.61 3.26 5.96
C TYR A 120 -8.60 2.09 6.94
N GLN A 121 -7.81 2.16 8.00
CA GLN A 121 -7.60 1.07 8.96
C GLN A 121 -8.89 0.70 9.70
N GLY A 122 -9.72 1.69 10.05
CA GLY A 122 -11.02 1.48 10.70
C GLY A 122 -11.98 0.74 9.78
N ARG A 123 -12.11 1.18 8.52
CA ARG A 123 -12.96 0.53 7.52
C ARG A 123 -12.48 -0.89 7.20
N LEU A 124 -11.18 -1.10 7.14
CA LEU A 124 -10.60 -2.42 6.91
C LEU A 124 -10.91 -3.40 8.05
N LYS A 125 -10.92 -2.95 9.31
CA LYS A 125 -11.33 -3.74 10.46
C LYS A 125 -12.81 -4.14 10.38
N GLU A 126 -13.68 -3.30 9.85
CA GLU A 126 -15.10 -3.63 9.64
C GLU A 126 -15.24 -4.71 8.57
N ILE A 127 -14.58 -4.55 7.42
CA ILE A 127 -14.55 -5.54 6.33
C ILE A 127 -14.03 -6.88 6.84
N SER A 128 -12.95 -6.91 7.61
CA SER A 128 -12.34 -8.14 8.11
C SER A 128 -13.20 -8.92 9.09
N ARG A 129 -14.16 -8.27 9.76
CA ARG A 129 -15.14 -8.95 10.64
C ARG A 129 -16.23 -9.68 9.85
N THR A 130 -16.50 -9.23 8.64
CA THR A 130 -17.57 -9.77 7.78
C THR A 130 -17.07 -10.72 6.69
N ALA A 131 -15.78 -10.61 6.31
CA ALA A 131 -15.16 -11.39 5.25
C ALA A 131 -13.99 -12.25 5.77
N GLN A 132 -14.08 -13.57 5.60
CA GLN A 132 -13.02 -14.50 6.03
C GLN A 132 -11.73 -14.42 5.18
N ALA A 133 -11.72 -13.71 4.06
CA ALA A 133 -10.68 -13.81 3.02
C ALA A 133 -9.92 -12.51 2.69
N GLY A 134 -9.91 -11.49 3.56
CA GLY A 134 -9.27 -10.22 3.25
C GLY A 134 -10.14 -9.32 2.36
N PHE A 135 -9.55 -8.27 1.77
CA PHE A 135 -10.28 -7.31 0.94
C PHE A 135 -10.15 -7.62 -0.57
N ASN A 136 -11.11 -7.12 -1.33
CA ASN A 136 -11.06 -7.03 -2.80
C ASN A 136 -11.30 -5.58 -3.26
N SER A 137 -11.18 -5.28 -4.56
CA SER A 137 -11.30 -3.91 -5.07
C SER A 137 -12.69 -3.28 -4.88
N SER A 138 -13.76 -4.08 -4.78
CA SER A 138 -15.11 -3.55 -4.54
C SER A 138 -15.31 -3.02 -3.12
N ASP A 139 -14.54 -3.49 -2.15
CA ASP A 139 -14.60 -3.02 -0.77
C ASP A 139 -14.18 -1.54 -0.63
N PHE A 140 -13.44 -1.02 -1.62
CA PHE A 140 -12.97 0.36 -1.65
C PHE A 140 -14.01 1.35 -2.22
N ASN A 141 -15.10 0.88 -2.82
CA ASN A 141 -16.15 1.74 -3.36
C ASN A 141 -16.79 2.64 -2.30
N GLU A 142 -16.89 2.16 -1.07
CA GLU A 142 -17.48 2.87 0.06
C GLU A 142 -16.44 3.54 0.98
N MET A 143 -15.16 3.52 0.61
CA MET A 143 -14.11 4.18 1.36
C MET A 143 -14.01 5.65 0.94
N TYR A 144 -14.12 6.54 1.91
CA TYR A 144 -13.94 7.97 1.70
C TYR A 144 -12.45 8.31 1.61
N PHE A 145 -12.12 9.17 0.65
CA PHE A 145 -10.78 9.72 0.47
C PHE A 145 -10.84 11.24 0.58
N PRO A 146 -10.16 11.87 1.55
CA PRO A 146 -10.09 13.32 1.64
C PRO A 146 -9.04 13.82 0.65
N LEU A 147 -9.43 14.73 -0.23
CA LEU A 147 -8.60 15.27 -1.29
C LEU A 147 -8.30 16.75 -1.05
N PRO A 148 -7.16 17.10 -0.40
CA PRO A 148 -6.67 18.47 -0.33
C PRO A 148 -6.16 18.96 -1.68
N PRO A 149 -6.03 20.30 -1.87
CA PRO A 149 -5.23 20.85 -2.96
C PRO A 149 -3.83 20.24 -3.01
N TYR A 150 -3.29 20.02 -4.21
CA TYR A 150 -2.05 19.25 -4.42
C TYR A 150 -0.84 19.76 -3.59
N GLU A 151 -0.69 21.10 -3.49
CA GLU A 151 0.38 21.69 -2.68
C GLU A 151 0.16 21.53 -1.16
N GLU A 152 -1.10 21.45 -0.74
CA GLU A 152 -1.43 21.22 0.66
C GLU A 152 -1.13 19.78 1.09
N GLN A 153 -1.27 18.80 0.18
CA GLN A 153 -0.84 17.44 0.43
C GLN A 153 0.64 17.37 0.83
N GLN A 154 1.51 18.18 0.18
CA GLN A 154 2.94 18.23 0.54
C GLN A 154 3.17 18.81 1.94
N ARG A 155 2.41 19.85 2.30
CA ARG A 155 2.50 20.44 3.66
C ARG A 155 2.09 19.45 4.73
N ILE A 156 1.02 18.66 4.46
CA ILE A 156 0.56 17.60 5.35
C ILE A 156 1.63 16.52 5.51
N VAL A 157 2.20 16.04 4.41
CA VAL A 157 3.28 15.03 4.43
C VAL A 157 4.49 15.53 5.24
N ASN A 158 4.90 16.76 5.04
CA ASN A 158 6.01 17.34 5.77
C ASN A 158 5.73 17.42 7.28
N ALA A 159 4.53 17.89 7.67
CA ALA A 159 4.12 17.99 9.06
C ALA A 159 4.06 16.61 9.76
N ILE A 160 3.59 15.57 9.06
CA ILE A 160 3.56 14.20 9.58
C ILE A 160 5.00 13.69 9.79
N ASN A 161 5.89 13.90 8.81
CA ASN A 161 7.29 13.45 8.92
C ASN A 161 8.03 14.16 10.05
N GLU A 162 7.82 15.47 10.26
CA GLU A 162 8.37 16.22 11.38
C GLU A 162 7.87 15.67 12.72
N ALA A 163 6.57 15.36 12.82
CA ALA A 163 6.00 14.77 14.02
C ALA A 163 6.62 13.41 14.33
N PHE A 164 6.76 12.51 13.36
CA PHE A 164 7.43 11.23 13.56
C PHE A 164 8.90 11.39 13.94
N THR A 165 9.64 12.28 13.30
CA THR A 165 11.04 12.57 13.65
C THR A 165 11.17 13.02 15.11
N THR A 166 10.23 13.85 15.57
CA THR A 166 10.22 14.33 16.96
C THR A 166 9.91 13.20 17.94
N ILE A 167 8.92 12.36 17.63
CA ILE A 167 8.56 11.19 18.46
C ILE A 167 9.75 10.22 18.56
N ASP A 168 10.41 9.93 17.45
CA ASP A 168 11.58 9.04 17.41
C ASP A 168 12.75 9.59 18.24
N ALA A 169 12.96 10.92 18.18
CA ALA A 169 13.99 11.57 19.01
C ALA A 169 13.69 11.48 20.51
N ILE A 170 12.42 11.62 20.90
CA ILE A 170 11.98 11.43 22.30
C ILE A 170 12.17 9.96 22.73
N ALA A 171 11.74 9.00 21.91
CA ALA A 171 11.84 7.58 22.22
C ALA A 171 13.28 7.10 22.40
N LYS A 172 14.25 7.71 21.69
CA LYS A 172 15.68 7.38 21.83
C LYS A 172 16.32 7.94 23.13
N ASN A 173 15.65 8.88 23.79
CA ASN A 173 16.14 9.53 25.02
C ASN A 173 15.46 9.00 26.29
N LEU A 174 14.55 8.03 26.15
CA LEU A 174 13.90 7.29 27.24
C LEU A 174 14.59 5.95 27.48
#